data_0d788c2a14373c066ffaf181b1d613f0
#
_entry.id   0d788c2a14373c066ffaf181b1d613f0
#
_cell.length_a   1.000
_cell.length_b   1.000
_cell.length_c   1.000
_cell.angle_alpha   90.00
_cell.angle_beta   90.00
_cell.angle_gamma   90.00
#
_symmetry.space_group_name_H-M   'P 1'
#
loop_
_entity.id
_entity.type
_entity.pdbx_description
1 polymer ?
#
loop_
_entity_poly.entity_id
_entity_poly.type
_entity_poly.pdbx_seq_one_letter_code
_entity_poly.pdbx_strand_id
1 'polypeptide(L)'
;EAVDRAAGYLSDAGYAVAAATTPSVDDCAKAWFRYLGAELEAFLMPLAREHGSETIQQIFEWYFEMGKTADPVDYRLGVKNRSAMTRQWNEFLQDTPLVLAPYFLQPTPDWDCDQKSLAGIRDVFNSAIYSTGLNWVSLPAGVTPIGMIAGRPAGVQIIGRRYREDMVLD
;
A
#
# COMPACT_ATOMS: atom_id res chain seq x y z
N GLU A 1 -3.42 13.19 12.25
CA GLU A 1 -4.46 13.04 13.29
C GLU A 1 -4.70 11.57 13.66
N ALA A 2 -5.05 10.65 12.72
CA ALA A 2 -5.29 9.24 13.05
C ALA A 2 -4.05 8.56 13.66
N VAL A 3 -2.90 8.74 13.02
CA VAL A 3 -1.62 8.20 13.49
C VAL A 3 -1.24 8.80 14.85
N ASP A 4 -1.41 10.10 15.05
CA ASP A 4 -1.08 10.75 16.33
C ASP A 4 -1.96 10.25 17.48
N ARG A 5 -3.26 10.02 17.18
CA ARG A 5 -4.19 9.45 18.14
C ARG A 5 -3.80 8.02 18.53
N ALA A 6 -3.47 7.18 17.55
CA ALA A 6 -3.00 5.82 17.81
C ALA A 6 -1.66 5.79 18.52
N ALA A 7 -0.73 6.68 18.17
CA ALA A 7 0.56 6.85 18.86
C ALA A 7 0.35 7.20 20.33
N GLY A 8 -0.62 8.07 20.65
CA GLY A 8 -1.02 8.37 22.04
C GLY A 8 -1.48 7.12 22.79
N TYR A 9 -2.37 6.32 22.21
CA TYR A 9 -2.86 5.09 22.83
C TYR A 9 -1.74 4.08 23.10
N LEU A 10 -0.81 3.93 22.15
CA LEU A 10 0.34 3.05 22.33
C LEU A 10 1.27 3.56 23.42
N SER A 11 1.51 4.87 23.49
CA SER A 11 2.31 5.49 24.54
C SER A 11 1.67 5.30 25.91
N ASP A 12 0.35 5.48 26.03
CA ASP A 12 -0.41 5.27 27.28
C ASP A 12 -0.39 3.79 27.72
N ALA A 13 -0.30 2.87 26.76
CA ALA A 13 -0.14 1.44 27.01
C ALA A 13 1.30 1.03 27.37
N GLY A 14 2.26 1.98 27.37
CA GLY A 14 3.64 1.77 27.77
C GLY A 14 4.62 1.45 26.64
N TYR A 15 4.21 1.55 25.39
CA TYR A 15 5.13 1.40 24.25
C TYR A 15 6.00 2.65 24.07
N ALA A 16 7.26 2.44 23.71
CA ALA A 16 8.14 3.53 23.30
C ALA A 16 7.80 3.97 21.87
N VAL A 17 7.21 5.14 21.73
CA VAL A 17 6.78 5.68 20.43
C VAL A 17 7.64 6.88 20.07
N ALA A 18 8.22 6.87 18.86
CA ALA A 18 9.02 7.96 18.33
C ALA A 18 8.76 8.17 16.84
N ALA A 19 8.90 9.40 16.37
CA ALA A 19 8.85 9.69 14.94
C ALA A 19 10.10 9.12 14.26
N ALA A 20 9.89 8.46 13.10
CA ALA A 20 10.97 7.88 12.32
C ALA A 20 10.77 8.18 10.83
N THR A 21 11.90 8.22 10.09
CA THR A 21 11.88 8.30 8.63
C THR A 21 12.06 6.90 8.07
N THR A 22 11.01 6.37 7.44
CA THR A 22 11.04 5.04 6.82
C THR A 22 11.79 5.07 5.48
N PRO A 23 12.24 3.91 4.97
CA PRO A 23 12.58 3.80 3.55
C PRO A 23 11.40 4.23 2.68
N SER A 24 11.67 4.70 1.45
CA SER A 24 10.65 5.28 0.57
C SER A 24 9.51 4.30 0.27
N VAL A 25 8.35 4.54 0.85
CA VAL A 25 7.12 3.80 0.54
C VAL A 25 6.55 4.22 -0.82
N ASP A 26 6.76 5.48 -1.21
CA ASP A 26 6.33 6.02 -2.50
C ASP A 26 7.04 5.33 -3.67
N ASP A 27 8.37 5.10 -3.58
CA ASP A 27 9.10 4.36 -4.60
C ASP A 27 8.64 2.90 -4.68
N CYS A 28 8.33 2.28 -3.54
CA CYS A 28 7.75 0.94 -3.51
C CYS A 28 6.36 0.90 -4.17
N ALA A 29 5.50 1.89 -3.91
CA ALA A 29 4.18 1.99 -4.52
C ALA A 29 4.25 2.22 -6.03
N LYS A 30 5.14 3.11 -6.50
CA LYS A 30 5.39 3.31 -7.93
C LYS A 30 5.88 2.04 -8.61
N ALA A 31 6.78 1.31 -7.96
CA ALA A 31 7.28 0.03 -8.47
C ALA A 31 6.16 -1.03 -8.52
N TRP A 32 5.30 -1.07 -7.50
CA TRP A 32 4.14 -1.96 -7.48
C TRP A 32 3.25 -1.74 -8.72
N PHE A 33 2.85 -0.50 -9.00
CA PHE A 33 2.03 -0.17 -10.18
C PHE A 33 2.73 -0.54 -11.49
N ARG A 34 4.02 -0.17 -11.62
CA ARG A 34 4.77 -0.34 -12.85
C ARG A 34 4.95 -1.83 -13.21
N TYR A 35 5.28 -2.66 -12.24
CA TYR A 35 5.65 -4.04 -12.52
C TYR A 35 4.48 -5.02 -12.36
N LEU A 36 3.57 -4.78 -11.42
CA LEU A 36 2.34 -5.56 -11.32
C LEU A 36 1.42 -5.30 -12.52
N GLY A 37 1.41 -4.09 -13.08
CA GLY A 37 0.60 -3.77 -14.26
C GLY A 37 0.85 -4.74 -15.42
N ALA A 38 2.11 -5.12 -15.67
CA ALA A 38 2.46 -6.08 -16.72
C ALA A 38 1.87 -7.49 -16.44
N GLU A 39 1.87 -7.92 -15.19
CA GLU A 39 1.28 -9.21 -14.79
C GLU A 39 -0.25 -9.17 -14.86
N LEU A 40 -0.86 -8.08 -14.43
CA LEU A 40 -2.30 -7.88 -14.52
C LEU A 40 -2.78 -7.92 -15.97
N GLU A 41 -2.09 -7.24 -16.88
CA GLU A 41 -2.42 -7.22 -18.31
C GLU A 41 -2.33 -8.63 -18.90
N ALA A 42 -1.26 -9.39 -18.58
CA ALA A 42 -1.03 -10.70 -19.14
C ALA A 42 -1.97 -11.78 -18.59
N PHE A 43 -2.30 -11.74 -17.30
CA PHE A 43 -2.98 -12.85 -16.62
C PHE A 43 -4.40 -12.53 -16.18
N LEU A 44 -4.68 -11.31 -15.70
CA LEU A 44 -6.00 -10.99 -15.18
C LEU A 44 -6.93 -10.36 -16.21
N MET A 45 -6.41 -9.60 -17.17
CA MET A 45 -7.27 -8.98 -18.20
C MET A 45 -8.02 -10.01 -19.05
N PRO A 46 -7.44 -11.12 -19.49
CA PRO A 46 -8.19 -12.17 -20.18
C PRO A 46 -9.36 -12.71 -19.34
N LEU A 47 -9.13 -12.97 -18.05
CA LEU A 47 -10.18 -13.42 -17.13
C LEU A 47 -11.26 -12.35 -16.91
N ALA A 48 -10.87 -11.10 -16.79
CA ALA A 48 -11.83 -10.00 -16.65
C ALA A 48 -12.71 -9.83 -17.90
N ARG A 49 -12.15 -10.05 -19.08
CA ARG A 49 -12.92 -10.03 -20.35
C ARG A 49 -13.89 -11.19 -20.46
N GLU A 50 -13.55 -12.35 -19.94
CA GLU A 50 -14.39 -13.55 -20.01
C GLU A 50 -15.48 -13.56 -18.92
N HIS A 51 -15.17 -13.11 -17.71
CA HIS A 51 -16.02 -13.28 -16.53
C HIS A 51 -16.38 -11.99 -15.80
N GLY A 52 -15.67 -10.89 -16.06
CA GLY A 52 -15.83 -9.63 -15.35
C GLY A 52 -16.92 -8.73 -15.94
N SER A 53 -17.44 -7.83 -15.10
CA SER A 53 -18.31 -6.74 -15.55
C SER A 53 -17.54 -5.74 -16.41
N GLU A 54 -18.26 -4.94 -17.20
CA GLU A 54 -17.68 -3.82 -17.96
C GLU A 54 -16.90 -2.86 -17.04
N THR A 55 -17.39 -2.64 -15.83
CA THR A 55 -16.75 -1.80 -14.82
C THR A 55 -15.37 -2.33 -14.43
N ILE A 56 -15.23 -3.63 -14.14
CA ILE A 56 -13.92 -4.19 -13.76
C ILE A 56 -12.95 -4.20 -14.93
N GLN A 57 -13.43 -4.41 -16.15
CA GLN A 57 -12.60 -4.30 -17.36
C GLN A 57 -12.06 -2.88 -17.52
N GLN A 58 -12.91 -1.86 -17.35
CA GLN A 58 -12.51 -0.46 -17.42
C GLN A 58 -11.51 -0.10 -16.30
N ILE A 59 -11.72 -0.58 -15.09
CA ILE A 59 -10.78 -0.37 -13.97
C ILE A 59 -9.40 -0.95 -14.30
N PHE A 60 -9.32 -2.13 -14.87
CA PHE A 60 -8.05 -2.73 -15.27
C PHE A 60 -7.36 -1.96 -16.40
N GLU A 61 -8.08 -1.43 -17.37
CA GLU A 61 -7.51 -0.56 -18.38
C GLU A 61 -6.88 0.70 -17.79
N TRP A 62 -7.53 1.33 -16.81
CA TRP A 62 -6.97 2.46 -16.08
C TRP A 62 -5.74 2.07 -15.24
N TYR A 63 -5.73 0.88 -14.67
CA TYR A 63 -4.56 0.33 -13.97
C TYR A 63 -3.34 0.24 -14.90
N PHE A 64 -3.53 -0.30 -16.09
CA PHE A 64 -2.46 -0.42 -17.09
C PHE A 64 -1.95 0.95 -17.52
N GLU A 65 -2.87 1.91 -17.69
CA GLU A 65 -2.49 3.28 -18.02
C GLU A 65 -1.66 3.93 -16.90
N MET A 66 -2.00 3.70 -15.63
CA MET A 66 -1.24 4.21 -14.50
C MET A 66 0.15 3.57 -14.38
N GLY A 67 0.27 2.28 -14.61
CA GLY A 67 1.51 1.51 -14.49
C GLY A 67 2.46 1.67 -15.67
N LYS A 68 1.95 1.92 -16.86
CA LYS A 68 2.64 1.86 -18.16
C LYS A 68 3.51 0.61 -18.28
N THR A 69 3.05 -0.36 -19.01
CA THR A 69 3.68 -1.68 -19.17
C THR A 69 5.21 -1.58 -19.30
N ALA A 70 5.92 -2.16 -18.38
CA ALA A 70 7.35 -2.25 -18.41
C ALA A 70 7.79 -3.17 -19.56
N ASP A 71 8.79 -2.78 -20.34
CA ASP A 71 9.40 -3.71 -21.27
C ASP A 71 10.11 -4.87 -20.53
N PRO A 72 10.47 -5.97 -21.20
CA PRO A 72 11.07 -7.13 -20.53
C PRO A 72 12.40 -6.85 -19.81
N VAL A 73 13.16 -5.84 -20.23
CA VAL A 73 14.41 -5.44 -19.56
C VAL A 73 14.11 -4.65 -18.31
N ASP A 74 13.22 -3.68 -18.41
CA ASP A 74 12.76 -2.86 -17.30
C ASP A 74 12.09 -3.73 -16.22
N TYR A 75 11.24 -4.69 -16.61
CA TYR A 75 10.65 -5.65 -15.68
C TYR A 75 11.70 -6.41 -14.87
N ARG A 76 12.74 -6.96 -15.53
CA ARG A 76 13.84 -7.66 -14.84
C ARG A 76 14.63 -6.75 -13.90
N LEU A 77 14.86 -5.51 -14.28
CA LEU A 77 15.50 -4.52 -13.41
C LEU A 77 14.60 -4.21 -12.20
N GLY A 78 13.30 -4.14 -12.39
CA GLY A 78 12.32 -3.95 -11.32
C GLY A 78 12.35 -5.08 -10.29
N VAL A 79 12.37 -6.33 -10.74
CA VAL A 79 12.50 -7.50 -9.86
C VAL A 79 13.81 -7.47 -9.05
N LYS A 80 14.92 -7.09 -9.69
CA LYS A 80 16.20 -6.87 -8.99
C LYS A 80 16.11 -5.75 -7.95
N ASN A 81 15.52 -4.63 -8.31
CA ASN A 81 15.37 -3.47 -7.41
C ASN A 81 14.44 -3.78 -6.23
N ARG A 82 13.43 -4.63 -6.42
CA ARG A 82 12.57 -5.10 -5.33
C ARG A 82 13.38 -5.72 -4.19
N SER A 83 14.38 -6.54 -4.50
CA SER A 83 15.25 -7.15 -3.49
C SER A 83 16.03 -6.11 -2.69
N ALA A 84 16.50 -5.03 -3.34
CA ALA A 84 17.18 -3.94 -2.66
C ALA A 84 16.24 -3.16 -1.75
N MET A 85 15.02 -2.82 -2.21
CA MET A 85 13.99 -2.15 -1.41
C MET A 85 13.59 -3.00 -0.20
N THR A 86 13.35 -4.30 -0.42
CA THR A 86 13.01 -5.24 0.66
C THR A 86 14.13 -5.33 1.72
N ARG A 87 15.40 -5.30 1.29
CA ARG A 87 16.53 -5.27 2.21
C ARG A 87 16.56 -3.99 3.03
N GLN A 88 16.38 -2.82 2.43
CA GLN A 88 16.35 -1.53 3.14
C GLN A 88 15.27 -1.52 4.23
N TRP A 89 14.07 -2.01 3.92
CA TRP A 89 13.00 -2.14 4.90
C TRP A 89 13.34 -3.13 6.01
N ASN A 90 13.92 -4.29 5.69
CA ASN A 90 14.32 -5.27 6.69
C ASN A 90 15.43 -4.74 7.61
N GLU A 91 16.39 -3.98 7.08
CA GLU A 91 17.45 -3.33 7.87
C GLU A 91 16.85 -2.28 8.81
N PHE A 92 15.98 -1.40 8.30
CA PHE A 92 15.27 -0.40 9.11
C PHE A 92 14.45 -1.04 10.25
N LEU A 93 13.74 -2.13 9.97
CA LEU A 93 12.90 -2.81 10.95
C LEU A 93 13.68 -3.66 11.97
N GLN A 94 15.03 -3.71 11.91
CA GLN A 94 15.84 -4.29 12.99
C GLN A 94 15.84 -3.40 14.23
N ASP A 95 15.95 -2.09 14.02
CA ASP A 95 16.02 -1.11 15.08
C ASP A 95 14.64 -0.52 15.43
N THR A 96 13.70 -0.58 14.48
CA THR A 96 12.31 -0.10 14.63
C THR A 96 11.36 -1.26 14.34
N PRO A 97 11.08 -2.16 15.29
CA PRO A 97 10.41 -3.43 15.04
C PRO A 97 9.00 -3.31 14.45
N LEU A 98 8.29 -2.24 14.79
CA LEU A 98 6.96 -1.91 14.29
C LEU A 98 6.90 -0.46 13.82
N VAL A 99 6.16 -0.21 12.76
CA VAL A 99 5.89 1.13 12.24
C VAL A 99 4.40 1.38 12.23
N LEU A 100 3.98 2.47 12.86
CA LEU A 100 2.62 2.96 12.80
C LEU A 100 2.50 3.94 11.63
N ALA A 101 1.61 3.66 10.69
CA ALA A 101 1.41 4.45 9.48
C ALA A 101 -0.09 4.70 9.22
N PRO A 102 -0.46 5.71 8.42
CA PRO A 102 -1.84 5.83 7.95
C PRO A 102 -2.17 4.70 6.97
N TYR A 103 -3.42 4.23 6.97
CA TYR A 103 -3.90 3.35 5.90
C TYR A 103 -4.16 4.15 4.62
N PHE A 104 -4.93 5.24 4.74
CA PHE A 104 -5.09 6.25 3.70
C PHE A 104 -4.43 7.57 4.11
N LEU A 105 -3.80 8.25 3.17
CA LEU A 105 -3.22 9.59 3.39
C LEU A 105 -4.29 10.69 3.46
N GLN A 106 -5.48 10.41 2.94
CA GLN A 106 -6.65 11.29 2.93
C GLN A 106 -7.83 10.58 3.61
N PRO A 107 -8.88 11.31 3.97
CA PRO A 107 -10.11 10.70 4.48
C PRO A 107 -10.63 9.63 3.52
N THR A 108 -11.29 8.61 4.09
CA THR A 108 -11.92 7.53 3.33
C THR A 108 -12.69 8.09 2.13
N PRO A 109 -12.44 7.61 0.90
CA PRO A 109 -13.04 8.13 -0.32
C PRO A 109 -14.56 7.89 -0.37
N ASP A 110 -15.24 8.61 -1.24
CA ASP A 110 -16.65 8.38 -1.53
C ASP A 110 -16.85 7.04 -2.24
N TRP A 111 -18.06 6.48 -2.06
CA TRP A 111 -18.47 5.24 -2.72
C TRP A 111 -18.30 5.33 -4.25
N ASP A 112 -17.74 4.30 -4.84
CA ASP A 112 -17.51 4.17 -6.29
C ASP A 112 -16.66 5.28 -6.94
N CYS A 113 -15.91 6.06 -6.18
CA CYS A 113 -15.07 7.12 -6.74
C CYS A 113 -13.99 6.59 -7.69
N ASP A 114 -13.50 5.37 -7.44
CA ASP A 114 -12.54 4.63 -8.27
C ASP A 114 -13.13 4.11 -9.59
N GLN A 115 -14.48 4.04 -9.70
CA GLN A 115 -15.18 3.55 -10.88
C GLN A 115 -15.63 4.67 -11.83
N LYS A 116 -15.49 5.92 -11.43
CA LYS A 116 -16.01 7.07 -12.17
C LYS A 116 -15.04 7.58 -13.24
N SER A 117 -13.75 7.49 -12.97
CA SER A 117 -12.72 8.02 -13.87
C SER A 117 -11.31 7.53 -13.52
N LEU A 118 -10.40 7.62 -14.49
CA LEU A 118 -8.96 7.44 -14.26
C LEU A 118 -8.42 8.35 -13.15
N ALA A 119 -8.91 9.58 -13.02
CA ALA A 119 -8.51 10.48 -11.95
C ALA A 119 -8.97 9.96 -10.58
N GLY A 120 -10.21 9.48 -10.48
CA GLY A 120 -10.77 8.94 -9.24
C GLY A 120 -9.99 7.72 -8.74
N ILE A 121 -9.71 6.74 -9.61
CA ILE A 121 -8.91 5.58 -9.22
C ILE A 121 -7.48 5.96 -8.86
N ARG A 122 -6.87 6.91 -9.58
CA ARG A 122 -5.54 7.43 -9.29
C ARG A 122 -5.47 8.09 -7.90
N ASP A 123 -6.48 8.87 -7.53
CA ASP A 123 -6.56 9.53 -6.23
C ASP A 123 -6.68 8.51 -5.08
N VAL A 124 -7.49 7.46 -5.25
CA VAL A 124 -7.59 6.37 -4.27
C VAL A 124 -6.23 5.71 -4.05
N PHE A 125 -5.54 5.35 -5.12
CA PHE A 125 -4.24 4.68 -5.02
C PHE A 125 -3.12 5.58 -4.51
N ASN A 126 -3.10 6.85 -4.90
CA ASN A 126 -2.17 7.83 -4.34
C ASN A 126 -2.40 8.05 -2.84
N SER A 127 -3.64 7.88 -2.38
CA SER A 127 -3.95 7.90 -0.95
C SER A 127 -3.55 6.61 -0.23
N ALA A 128 -3.48 5.47 -0.93
CA ALA A 128 -3.20 4.13 -0.39
C ALA A 128 -1.75 3.65 -0.61
N ILE A 129 -0.78 4.56 -0.72
CA ILE A 129 0.62 4.21 -1.06
C ILE A 129 1.27 3.26 -0.04
N TYR A 130 0.88 3.33 1.24
CA TYR A 130 1.37 2.38 2.22
C TYR A 130 0.87 0.96 1.95
N SER A 131 -0.39 0.80 1.53
CA SER A 131 -0.93 -0.52 1.15
C SER A 131 -0.17 -1.10 -0.06
N THR A 132 -0.11 -0.36 -1.17
CA THR A 132 0.54 -0.82 -2.41
C THR A 132 2.05 -1.00 -2.25
N GLY A 133 2.73 -0.07 -1.58
CA GLY A 133 4.17 -0.14 -1.35
C GLY A 133 4.59 -1.31 -0.47
N LEU A 134 3.83 -1.60 0.59
CA LEU A 134 4.13 -2.75 1.45
C LEU A 134 3.89 -4.09 0.77
N ASN A 135 2.88 -4.19 -0.09
CA ASN A 135 2.67 -5.35 -0.96
C ASN A 135 3.88 -5.61 -1.85
N TRP A 136 4.49 -4.55 -2.41
CA TRP A 136 5.68 -4.68 -3.23
C TRP A 136 6.86 -5.30 -2.49
N VAL A 137 7.10 -4.89 -1.25
CA VAL A 137 8.21 -5.39 -0.42
C VAL A 137 7.83 -6.57 0.47
N SER A 138 6.58 -7.04 0.40
CA SER A 138 6.05 -8.21 1.14
C SER A 138 6.27 -8.12 2.65
N LEU A 139 5.89 -7.00 3.25
CA LEU A 139 5.90 -6.82 4.70
C LEU A 139 4.52 -7.17 5.28
N PRO A 140 4.47 -7.83 6.44
CA PRO A 140 3.22 -8.03 7.16
C PRO A 140 2.70 -6.70 7.70
N ALA A 141 1.40 -6.51 7.60
CA ALA A 141 0.75 -5.33 8.15
C ALA A 141 -0.67 -5.65 8.64
N GLY A 142 -1.02 -5.12 9.80
CA GLY A 142 -2.35 -5.16 10.36
C GLY A 142 -3.01 -3.79 10.26
N VAL A 143 -4.32 -3.76 10.03
CA VAL A 143 -5.09 -2.51 10.03
C VAL A 143 -6.08 -2.54 11.18
N THR A 144 -6.11 -1.47 11.96
CA THR A 144 -7.06 -1.31 13.07
C THR A 144 -7.85 -0.01 12.92
N PRO A 145 -9.16 0.00 13.23
CA PRO A 145 -9.95 1.22 13.24
C PRO A 145 -9.51 2.12 14.40
N ILE A 146 -9.46 3.43 14.14
CA ILE A 146 -9.10 4.44 15.15
C ILE A 146 -10.27 5.39 15.48
N GLY A 147 -11.43 5.16 14.89
CA GLY A 147 -12.62 5.97 15.06
C GLY A 147 -12.91 6.87 13.88
N MET A 148 -13.56 8.00 14.12
CA MET A 148 -13.97 8.95 13.09
C MET A 148 -12.96 10.09 12.99
N ILE A 149 -12.56 10.44 11.78
CA ILE A 149 -11.75 11.62 11.45
C ILE A 149 -12.47 12.40 10.35
N ALA A 150 -12.70 13.69 10.55
CA ALA A 150 -13.44 14.54 9.62
C ALA A 150 -14.80 13.94 9.20
N GLY A 151 -15.52 13.30 10.14
CA GLY A 151 -16.82 12.68 9.88
C GLY A 151 -16.80 11.38 9.10
N ARG A 152 -15.62 10.78 8.86
CA ARG A 152 -15.44 9.51 8.13
C ARG A 152 -14.70 8.48 8.99
N PRO A 153 -14.97 7.18 8.81
CA PRO A 153 -14.19 6.13 9.47
C PRO A 153 -12.72 6.24 9.07
N ALA A 154 -11.83 6.08 10.03
CA ALA A 154 -10.40 6.08 9.79
C ALA A 154 -9.74 4.87 10.46
N GLY A 155 -8.70 4.36 9.83
CA GLY A 155 -7.84 3.31 10.35
C GLY A 155 -6.37 3.71 10.30
N VAL A 156 -5.58 3.01 11.08
CA VAL A 156 -4.13 3.04 11.03
C VAL A 156 -3.59 1.66 10.69
N GLN A 157 -2.40 1.64 10.16
CA GLN A 157 -1.71 0.42 9.76
C GLN A 157 -0.49 0.22 10.64
N ILE A 158 -0.34 -0.98 11.18
CA ILE A 158 0.83 -1.42 11.94
C ILE A 158 1.63 -2.34 11.03
N ILE A 159 2.86 -1.95 10.73
CA ILE A 159 3.74 -2.64 9.78
C ILE A 159 4.82 -3.33 10.61
N GLY A 160 5.03 -4.61 10.35
CA GLY A 160 6.04 -5.41 11.02
C GLY A 160 7.11 -5.95 10.08
N ARG A 161 8.13 -6.55 10.67
CA ARG A 161 9.19 -7.25 9.97
C ARG A 161 8.65 -8.55 9.37
N ARG A 162 9.21 -8.97 8.24
CA ARG A 162 8.87 -10.25 7.59
C ARG A 162 8.97 -11.42 8.58
N TYR A 163 7.96 -12.30 8.54
CA TYR A 163 7.83 -13.47 9.43
C TYR A 163 7.69 -13.11 10.92
N ARG A 164 7.25 -11.88 11.21
CA ARG A 164 6.94 -11.42 12.57
C ARG A 164 5.53 -10.84 12.64
N GLU A 165 4.60 -11.55 12.00
CA GLU A 165 3.16 -11.27 12.06
C GLU A 165 2.65 -11.32 13.51
N ASP A 166 3.28 -12.12 14.34
CA ASP A 166 3.04 -12.20 15.80
C ASP A 166 3.10 -10.82 16.44
N MET A 167 4.11 -10.00 16.11
CA MET A 167 4.28 -8.66 16.67
C MET A 167 3.24 -7.65 16.16
N VAL A 168 2.68 -7.88 14.98
CA VAL A 168 1.64 -7.03 14.40
C VAL A 168 0.27 -7.32 15.01
N LEU A 169 0.06 -8.55 15.50
CA LEU A 169 -1.20 -9.04 16.06
C LEU A 169 -1.28 -8.91 17.58
N ASP A 170 -0.15 -8.71 18.26
CA ASP A 170 -0.05 -8.51 19.70
C ASP A 170 -0.51 -7.10 20.11
#